data_1b02b64b75ebbc26ade6ecfb10ea0b67
#
_entry.id   1b02b64b75ebbc26ade6ecfb10ea0b67
#
_cell.length_a   1.000
_cell.length_b   1.000
_cell.length_c   1.000
_cell.angle_alpha   90.00
_cell.angle_beta   90.00
_cell.angle_gamma   90.00
#
_symmetry.space_group_name_H-M   'P 1'
#
loop_
_entity.id
_entity.type
_entity.pdbx_description
1 polymer ?
#
loop_
_entity_poly.entity_id
_entity_poly.type
_entity_poly.pdbx_seq_one_letter_code
_entity_poly.pdbx_strand_id
1 'polypeptide(L)'
;MVSIIIATYNSEKTLKRALDSVLNQSFQDWECIVVDGASKDNTIEIVKEYVKKDSRFRYISEPDHGIYDAFNKGWKMAKGEWVMYLGSDDEYTKEGIKALMDNSDGADVVYGDTYFREFNNDKIRFQQSSPVKMGGFCCHQSLAMKREIIRKNGGFDEKYKILADKDLICKTIKMGANIKQIHLAISIFSLDGISSTNFQRYIESFKINRKHLPFMTCVFDFVCITGKYLIKRVLKK
;
A
#
# COMPACT_ATOMS: atom_id res chain seq x y z
N MET A 1 -11.41 -9.73 11.98
CA MET A 1 -9.93 -9.79 12.04
C MET A 1 -9.31 -9.17 10.80
N VAL A 2 -8.23 -8.39 10.97
CA VAL A 2 -7.44 -7.75 9.89
C VAL A 2 -6.10 -8.48 9.74
N SER A 3 -5.71 -8.83 8.52
CA SER A 3 -4.37 -9.31 8.19
C SER A 3 -3.55 -8.15 7.61
N ILE A 4 -2.48 -7.77 8.27
CA ILE A 4 -1.54 -6.74 7.85
C ILE A 4 -0.36 -7.44 7.18
N ILE A 5 -0.04 -7.05 5.94
CA ILE A 5 1.04 -7.64 5.17
C ILE A 5 2.14 -6.59 5.02
N ILE A 6 3.34 -6.90 5.49
CA ILE A 6 4.52 -6.06 5.34
C ILE A 6 5.49 -6.76 4.39
N ALA A 7 5.72 -6.17 3.21
CA ALA A 7 6.80 -6.60 2.32
C ALA A 7 8.11 -5.93 2.75
N THR A 8 9.19 -6.69 2.84
CA THR A 8 10.48 -6.17 3.26
C THR A 8 11.64 -6.79 2.49
N TYR A 9 12.67 -5.99 2.22
CA TYR A 9 13.94 -6.42 1.66
C TYR A 9 15.03 -5.44 2.04
N ASN A 10 16.04 -5.90 2.80
CA ASN A 10 17.17 -5.10 3.32
C ASN A 10 16.68 -3.79 4.00
N SER A 11 15.80 -3.94 4.99
CA SER A 11 15.07 -2.83 5.63
C SER A 11 15.42 -2.66 7.11
N GLU A 12 16.62 -3.08 7.56
CA GLU A 12 17.05 -3.02 8.97
C GLU A 12 16.89 -1.64 9.62
N LYS A 13 16.97 -0.56 8.82
CA LYS A 13 16.92 0.82 9.31
C LYS A 13 15.49 1.31 9.58
N THR A 14 14.49 0.75 8.93
CA THR A 14 13.12 1.29 8.92
C THR A 14 12.10 0.32 9.49
N LEU A 15 12.29 -1.00 9.30
CA LEU A 15 11.32 -2.03 9.62
C LEU A 15 10.83 -1.99 11.07
N LYS A 16 11.71 -1.69 12.02
CA LYS A 16 11.32 -1.59 13.44
C LYS A 16 10.18 -0.60 13.64
N ARG A 17 10.25 0.56 12.99
CA ARG A 17 9.22 1.61 13.06
C ARG A 17 7.88 1.12 12.49
N ALA A 18 7.91 0.42 11.36
CA ALA A 18 6.71 -0.18 10.77
C ALA A 18 6.06 -1.21 11.72
N LEU A 19 6.85 -2.12 12.28
CA LEU A 19 6.38 -3.15 13.22
C LEU A 19 5.87 -2.54 14.53
N ASP A 20 6.55 -1.52 15.09
CA ASP A 20 6.08 -0.80 16.27
C ASP A 20 4.72 -0.12 16.01
N SER A 21 4.50 0.44 14.81
CA SER A 21 3.23 1.06 14.46
C SER A 21 2.07 0.07 14.41
N VAL A 22 2.33 -1.19 14.02
CA VAL A 22 1.34 -2.28 14.05
C VAL A 22 1.10 -2.75 15.48
N LEU A 23 2.16 -2.96 16.26
CA LEU A 23 2.07 -3.43 17.64
C LEU A 23 1.26 -2.48 18.53
N ASN A 24 1.39 -1.17 18.28
CA ASN A 24 0.77 -0.10 19.07
C ASN A 24 -0.64 0.31 18.56
N GLN A 25 -1.26 -0.46 17.67
CA GLN A 25 -2.63 -0.18 17.22
C GLN A 25 -3.64 -0.30 18.35
N SER A 26 -4.62 0.60 18.40
CA SER A 26 -5.75 0.51 19.34
C SER A 26 -6.72 -0.63 19.00
N PHE A 27 -6.87 -0.96 17.74
CA PHE A 27 -7.60 -2.14 17.27
C PHE A 27 -6.77 -3.41 17.50
N GLN A 28 -7.30 -4.41 18.22
CA GLN A 28 -6.52 -5.56 18.68
C GLN A 28 -6.76 -6.87 17.91
N ASP A 29 -7.81 -6.95 17.08
CA ASP A 29 -8.14 -8.15 16.31
C ASP A 29 -7.42 -8.17 14.95
N TRP A 30 -6.08 -8.32 15.01
CA TRP A 30 -5.22 -8.36 13.83
C TRP A 30 -4.16 -9.47 13.90
N GLU A 31 -3.66 -9.85 12.75
CA GLU A 31 -2.39 -10.57 12.55
C GLU A 31 -1.46 -9.74 11.64
N CYS A 32 -0.16 -9.92 11.79
CA CYS A 32 0.84 -9.30 10.91
C CYS A 32 1.71 -10.37 10.25
N ILE A 33 1.79 -10.33 8.93
CA ILE A 33 2.56 -11.25 8.11
C ILE A 33 3.68 -10.46 7.44
N VAL A 34 4.91 -10.70 7.89
CA VAL A 34 6.09 -10.12 7.25
C VAL A 34 6.54 -11.06 6.13
N VAL A 35 6.61 -10.54 4.92
CA VAL A 35 7.12 -11.27 3.75
C VAL A 35 8.45 -10.64 3.35
N ASP A 36 9.52 -11.36 3.62
CA ASP A 36 10.89 -10.94 3.39
C ASP A 36 11.44 -11.55 2.10
N GLY A 37 12.01 -10.70 1.24
CA GLY A 37 12.61 -11.06 -0.04
C GLY A 37 14.02 -11.70 0.07
N ALA A 38 14.30 -12.46 1.12
CA ALA A 38 15.62 -13.02 1.45
C ALA A 38 16.67 -11.93 1.73
N SER A 39 16.38 -11.05 2.68
CA SER A 39 17.27 -9.99 3.15
C SER A 39 18.62 -10.54 3.63
N LYS A 40 19.66 -9.71 3.46
CA LYS A 40 21.06 -10.05 3.82
C LYS A 40 21.62 -9.15 4.91
N ASP A 41 20.85 -8.20 5.39
CA ASP A 41 21.13 -7.35 6.54
C ASP A 41 20.41 -7.89 7.79
N ASN A 42 20.31 -7.10 8.86
CA ASN A 42 19.66 -7.53 10.11
C ASN A 42 18.11 -7.51 10.07
N THR A 43 17.51 -7.38 8.89
CA THR A 43 16.04 -7.34 8.75
C THR A 43 15.36 -8.53 9.40
N ILE A 44 15.85 -9.75 9.16
CA ILE A 44 15.22 -10.98 9.69
C ILE A 44 15.40 -11.12 11.20
N GLU A 45 16.50 -10.67 11.75
CA GLU A 45 16.73 -10.66 13.20
C GLU A 45 15.70 -9.77 13.89
N ILE A 46 15.42 -8.59 13.34
CA ILE A 46 14.36 -7.69 13.82
C ILE A 46 13.00 -8.38 13.77
N VAL A 47 12.65 -9.03 12.65
CA VAL A 47 11.37 -9.75 12.53
C VAL A 47 11.22 -10.83 13.61
N LYS A 48 12.26 -11.62 13.83
CA LYS A 48 12.27 -12.70 14.84
C LYS A 48 12.04 -12.18 16.26
N GLU A 49 12.51 -10.97 16.59
CA GLU A 49 12.25 -10.33 17.88
C GLU A 49 10.76 -10.06 18.08
N TYR A 50 10.07 -9.53 17.04
CA TYR A 50 8.63 -9.26 17.12
C TYR A 50 7.80 -10.53 17.17
N VAL A 51 8.16 -11.57 16.43
CA VAL A 51 7.49 -12.89 16.50
C VAL A 51 7.63 -13.53 17.90
N LYS A 52 8.76 -13.33 18.59
CA LYS A 52 8.95 -13.77 19.98
C LYS A 52 8.14 -12.93 20.96
N LYS A 53 7.96 -11.63 20.69
CA LYS A 53 7.28 -10.68 21.56
C LYS A 53 5.76 -10.81 21.51
N ASP A 54 5.20 -11.12 20.34
CA ASP A 54 3.75 -11.20 20.13
C ASP A 54 3.42 -12.25 19.06
N SER A 55 2.63 -13.25 19.43
CA SER A 55 2.26 -14.39 18.58
C SER A 55 1.39 -14.02 17.37
N ARG A 56 0.88 -12.80 17.30
CA ARG A 56 0.16 -12.26 16.14
C ARG A 56 1.07 -11.95 14.97
N PHE A 57 2.39 -11.80 15.22
CA PHE A 57 3.38 -11.68 14.15
C PHE A 57 3.82 -13.05 13.66
N ARG A 58 3.94 -13.19 12.36
CA ARG A 58 4.55 -14.32 11.68
C ARG A 58 5.26 -13.87 10.41
N TYR A 59 6.15 -14.68 9.88
CA TYR A 59 6.90 -14.31 8.69
C TYR A 59 7.21 -15.50 7.78
N ILE A 60 7.55 -15.17 6.53
CA ILE A 60 8.31 -16.02 5.61
C ILE A 60 9.50 -15.20 5.10
N SER A 61 10.60 -15.89 4.80
CA SER A 61 11.78 -15.28 4.19
C SER A 61 12.24 -16.17 3.05
N GLU A 62 12.05 -15.69 1.83
CA GLU A 62 12.42 -16.38 0.59
C GLU A 62 12.57 -15.36 -0.54
N PRO A 63 13.35 -15.67 -1.60
CA PRO A 63 13.46 -14.77 -2.74
C PRO A 63 12.11 -14.40 -3.33
N ASP A 64 11.96 -13.14 -3.74
CA ASP A 64 10.79 -12.63 -4.43
C ASP A 64 11.15 -11.92 -5.75
N HIS A 65 10.13 -11.65 -6.56
CA HIS A 65 10.24 -10.91 -7.82
C HIS A 65 9.83 -9.44 -7.69
N GLY A 66 9.83 -8.91 -6.47
CA GLY A 66 9.47 -7.55 -6.10
C GLY A 66 8.27 -7.48 -5.16
N ILE A 67 7.95 -6.26 -4.71
CA ILE A 67 6.98 -5.99 -3.65
C ILE A 67 5.60 -6.66 -3.89
N TYR A 68 5.13 -6.73 -5.13
CA TYR A 68 3.82 -7.31 -5.43
C TYR A 68 3.79 -8.84 -5.42
N ASP A 69 4.93 -9.52 -5.67
CA ASP A 69 5.08 -10.94 -5.39
C ASP A 69 5.02 -11.18 -3.88
N ALA A 70 5.74 -10.39 -3.09
CA ALA A 70 5.67 -10.45 -1.63
C ALA A 70 4.24 -10.21 -1.12
N PHE A 71 3.52 -9.20 -1.63
CA PHE A 71 2.13 -8.96 -1.28
C PHE A 71 1.21 -10.10 -1.70
N ASN A 72 1.44 -10.74 -2.85
CA ASN A 72 0.70 -11.90 -3.31
C ASN A 72 0.94 -13.13 -2.41
N LYS A 73 2.14 -13.36 -1.95
CA LYS A 73 2.44 -14.40 -0.94
C LYS A 73 1.71 -14.10 0.37
N GLY A 74 1.78 -12.86 0.83
CA GLY A 74 1.18 -12.43 2.10
C GLY A 74 -0.34 -12.60 2.14
N TRP A 75 -1.09 -12.10 1.14
CA TRP A 75 -2.55 -12.22 1.19
C TRP A 75 -3.05 -13.67 1.05
N LYS A 76 -2.31 -14.55 0.37
CA LYS A 76 -2.60 -15.99 0.30
C LYS A 76 -2.45 -16.68 1.67
N MET A 77 -1.55 -16.17 2.50
CA MET A 77 -1.34 -16.65 3.88
C MET A 77 -2.31 -16.01 4.87
N ALA A 78 -2.95 -14.90 4.53
CA ALA A 78 -3.84 -14.15 5.40
C ALA A 78 -5.03 -14.97 5.86
N LYS A 79 -5.39 -14.85 7.16
CA LYS A 79 -6.55 -15.48 7.78
C LYS A 79 -7.69 -14.48 7.98
N GLY A 80 -7.38 -13.19 8.06
CA GLY A 80 -8.34 -12.12 8.26
C GLY A 80 -9.33 -11.98 7.11
N GLU A 81 -10.51 -11.49 7.42
CA GLU A 81 -11.49 -11.08 6.44
C GLU A 81 -11.00 -9.86 5.66
N TRP A 82 -10.35 -8.93 6.35
CA TRP A 82 -9.77 -7.71 5.81
C TRP A 82 -8.27 -7.83 5.65
N VAL A 83 -7.74 -7.27 4.59
CA VAL A 83 -6.31 -7.25 4.29
C VAL A 83 -5.87 -5.80 4.11
N MET A 84 -4.75 -5.46 4.73
CA MET A 84 -4.06 -4.19 4.60
C MET A 84 -2.60 -4.44 4.25
N TYR A 85 -1.97 -3.48 3.57
CA TYR A 85 -0.58 -3.57 3.14
C TYR A 85 0.21 -2.40 3.69
N LEU A 86 1.42 -2.65 4.15
CA LEU A 86 2.33 -1.62 4.67
C LEU A 86 3.72 -1.81 4.07
N GLY A 87 4.37 -0.73 3.69
CA GLY A 87 5.79 -0.73 3.36
C GLY A 87 6.65 -0.87 4.62
N SER A 88 7.84 -1.42 4.49
CA SER A 88 8.78 -1.55 5.62
C SER A 88 9.36 -0.21 6.10
N ASP A 89 9.08 0.87 5.40
CA ASP A 89 9.47 2.26 5.71
C ASP A 89 8.27 3.16 6.09
N ASP A 90 7.04 2.60 6.05
CA ASP A 90 5.79 3.29 6.37
C ASP A 90 5.30 2.96 7.79
N GLU A 91 4.28 3.67 8.25
CA GLU A 91 3.66 3.46 9.57
C GLU A 91 2.14 3.59 9.48
N TYR A 92 1.43 2.91 10.37
CA TYR A 92 0.04 3.25 10.67
C TYR A 92 -0.04 4.31 11.76
N THR A 93 -1.05 5.19 11.70
CA THR A 93 -1.43 6.01 12.85
C THR A 93 -2.05 5.11 13.93
N LYS A 94 -1.94 5.50 15.20
CA LYS A 94 -2.40 4.68 16.35
C LYS A 94 -3.85 4.20 16.21
N GLU A 95 -4.73 5.03 15.69
CA GLU A 95 -6.16 4.74 15.52
C GLU A 95 -6.53 4.33 14.08
N GLY A 96 -5.55 4.19 13.19
CA GLY A 96 -5.78 4.02 11.76
C GLY A 96 -6.59 2.77 11.41
N ILE A 97 -6.20 1.62 11.94
CA ILE A 97 -6.91 0.35 11.69
C ILE A 97 -8.30 0.41 12.32
N LYS A 98 -8.43 0.92 13.55
CA LYS A 98 -9.72 1.08 14.22
C LYS A 98 -10.66 1.96 13.40
N ALA A 99 -10.19 3.10 12.91
CA ALA A 99 -10.98 4.01 12.11
C ALA A 99 -11.53 3.36 10.83
N LEU A 100 -10.73 2.52 10.16
CA LEU A 100 -11.19 1.76 8.99
C LEU A 100 -12.24 0.72 9.38
N MET A 101 -12.01 -0.03 10.46
CA MET A 101 -12.89 -1.12 10.87
C MET A 101 -14.23 -0.62 11.44
N ASP A 102 -14.24 0.47 12.20
CA ASP A 102 -15.47 1.11 12.69
C ASP A 102 -16.36 1.61 11.53
N ASN A 103 -15.79 1.79 10.35
CA ASN A 103 -16.50 2.26 9.15
C ASN A 103 -16.65 1.17 8.07
N SER A 104 -16.40 -0.09 8.39
CA SER A 104 -16.35 -1.18 7.40
C SER A 104 -17.72 -1.79 7.06
N ASP A 105 -18.77 -1.50 7.81
CA ASP A 105 -20.09 -2.06 7.60
C ASP A 105 -20.61 -1.81 6.18
N GLY A 106 -21.04 -2.90 5.51
CA GLY A 106 -21.53 -2.88 4.15
C GLY A 106 -20.49 -2.59 3.08
N ALA A 107 -19.23 -2.29 3.44
CA ALA A 107 -18.16 -2.00 2.48
C ALA A 107 -17.39 -3.27 2.09
N ASP A 108 -16.82 -3.26 0.88
CA ASP A 108 -15.82 -4.23 0.40
C ASP A 108 -14.42 -3.64 0.46
N VAL A 109 -14.31 -2.33 0.41
CA VAL A 109 -13.08 -1.55 0.57
C VAL A 109 -13.38 -0.31 1.40
N VAL A 110 -12.52 -0.03 2.39
CA VAL A 110 -12.55 1.24 3.15
C VAL A 110 -11.18 1.87 3.05
N TYR A 111 -11.11 3.18 2.81
CA TYR A 111 -9.84 3.89 2.75
C TYR A 111 -9.96 5.29 3.35
N GLY A 112 -8.82 5.78 3.84
CA GLY A 112 -8.73 7.09 4.47
C GLY A 112 -7.60 7.94 3.92
N ASP A 113 -7.32 9.02 4.64
CA ASP A 113 -6.28 9.98 4.32
C ASP A 113 -4.88 9.47 4.76
N THR A 114 -3.83 10.16 4.34
CA THR A 114 -2.45 9.75 4.59
C THR A 114 -1.62 10.96 5.02
N TYR A 115 -0.67 10.76 5.92
CA TYR A 115 0.42 11.69 6.12
C TYR A 115 1.60 11.31 5.21
N PHE A 116 2.28 12.28 4.63
CA PHE A 116 3.56 12.10 3.95
C PHE A 116 4.70 12.55 4.85
N ARG A 117 5.69 11.69 5.05
CA ARG A 117 6.97 12.03 5.68
C ARG A 117 7.96 12.45 4.61
N GLU A 118 8.51 13.67 4.74
CA GLU A 118 9.49 14.19 3.80
C GLU A 118 10.90 13.64 4.11
N PHE A 119 11.64 13.34 3.05
CA PHE A 119 13.07 13.03 3.11
C PHE A 119 13.85 14.18 3.77
N ASN A 120 14.83 13.94 4.57
CA ASN A 120 15.76 14.91 5.16
C ASN A 120 15.31 15.71 6.39
N ASN A 121 14.05 15.78 6.78
CA ASN A 121 13.65 16.62 7.91
C ASN A 121 12.57 16.03 8.82
N ASP A 122 12.15 14.78 8.57
CA ASP A 122 11.05 14.09 9.27
C ASP A 122 9.72 14.90 9.32
N LYS A 123 9.61 15.94 8.47
CA LYS A 123 8.43 16.77 8.41
C LYS A 123 7.25 15.97 7.86
N ILE A 124 6.18 15.95 8.61
CA ILE A 124 4.94 15.25 8.24
C ILE A 124 3.96 16.25 7.64
N ARG A 125 3.42 15.92 6.47
CA ARG A 125 2.41 16.71 5.76
C ARG A 125 1.15 15.88 5.56
N PHE A 126 0.00 16.44 5.93
CA PHE A 126 -1.30 15.83 5.66
C PHE A 126 -1.62 15.84 4.17
N GLN A 127 -2.13 14.71 3.67
CA GLN A 127 -2.61 14.54 2.31
C GLN A 127 -4.00 13.90 2.32
N GLN A 128 -4.99 14.67 1.92
CA GLN A 128 -6.34 14.17 1.75
C GLN A 128 -6.42 13.24 0.53
N SER A 129 -7.05 12.08 0.70
CA SER A 129 -7.36 11.17 -0.38
C SER A 129 -8.49 11.71 -1.25
N SER A 130 -8.42 11.44 -2.55
CA SER A 130 -9.50 11.75 -3.49
C SER A 130 -10.51 10.60 -3.54
N PRO A 131 -11.79 10.85 -3.92
CA PRO A 131 -12.70 9.76 -4.22
C PRO A 131 -12.08 8.80 -5.23
N VAL A 132 -12.02 7.51 -4.88
CA VAL A 132 -11.51 6.45 -5.75
C VAL A 132 -12.54 6.18 -6.83
N LYS A 133 -12.59 7.10 -7.79
CA LYS A 133 -13.14 6.89 -9.12
C LYS A 133 -11.99 6.48 -10.01
N MET A 134 -12.26 5.96 -11.20
CA MET A 134 -11.21 5.63 -12.15
C MET A 134 -10.30 6.84 -12.37
N GLY A 135 -9.07 6.82 -11.82
CA GLY A 135 -8.11 7.93 -11.86
C GLY A 135 -7.91 8.70 -10.54
N GLY A 136 -8.75 8.46 -9.50
CA GLY A 136 -8.55 9.06 -8.18
C GLY A 136 -7.33 8.52 -7.45
N PHE A 137 -6.84 9.30 -6.50
CA PHE A 137 -5.69 8.95 -5.66
C PHE A 137 -6.14 8.44 -4.29
N CYS A 138 -5.73 7.24 -3.93
CA CYS A 138 -5.65 6.80 -2.55
C CYS A 138 -4.30 6.11 -2.33
N CYS A 139 -3.75 6.27 -1.14
CA CYS A 139 -2.54 5.53 -0.76
C CYS A 139 -2.95 4.11 -0.37
N HIS A 140 -2.31 3.09 -0.93
CA HIS A 140 -2.68 1.70 -0.64
C HIS A 140 -2.42 1.32 0.82
N GLN A 141 -1.50 1.99 1.51
CA GLN A 141 -1.27 1.84 2.96
C GLN A 141 -2.43 2.36 3.81
N SER A 142 -3.24 3.27 3.27
CA SER A 142 -4.43 3.80 3.96
C SER A 142 -5.73 3.09 3.55
N LEU A 143 -5.64 1.86 3.04
CA LEU A 143 -6.75 1.11 2.49
C LEU A 143 -6.84 -0.29 3.10
N ALA A 144 -8.04 -0.67 3.53
CA ALA A 144 -8.41 -2.05 3.86
C ALA A 144 -9.33 -2.61 2.78
N MET A 145 -9.05 -3.82 2.30
CA MET A 145 -9.84 -4.51 1.29
C MET A 145 -10.22 -5.89 1.80
N LYS A 146 -11.46 -6.33 1.58
CA LYS A 146 -11.85 -7.71 1.88
C LYS A 146 -10.98 -8.71 1.11
N ARG A 147 -10.46 -9.71 1.80
CA ARG A 147 -9.61 -10.76 1.20
C ARG A 147 -10.30 -11.46 0.03
N GLU A 148 -11.62 -11.63 0.09
CA GLU A 148 -12.39 -12.22 -1.00
C GLU A 148 -12.36 -11.37 -2.27
N ILE A 149 -12.36 -10.05 -2.16
CA ILE A 149 -12.24 -9.13 -3.30
C ILE A 149 -10.85 -9.28 -3.96
N ILE A 150 -9.79 -9.40 -3.14
CA ILE A 150 -8.44 -9.65 -3.65
C ILE A 150 -8.39 -10.98 -4.38
N ARG A 151 -8.97 -12.03 -3.81
CA ARG A 151 -9.04 -13.36 -4.39
C ARG A 151 -9.79 -13.37 -5.73
N LYS A 152 -10.97 -12.72 -5.80
CA LYS A 152 -11.78 -12.61 -7.03
C LYS A 152 -11.03 -11.88 -8.15
N ASN A 153 -10.19 -10.91 -7.80
CA ASN A 153 -9.35 -10.16 -8.76
C ASN A 153 -8.05 -10.89 -9.15
N GLY A 154 -7.73 -12.02 -8.51
CA GLY A 154 -6.50 -12.78 -8.72
C GLY A 154 -5.25 -12.16 -8.07
N GLY A 155 -5.44 -11.20 -7.13
CA GLY A 155 -4.33 -10.49 -6.48
C GLY A 155 -3.71 -9.41 -7.37
N PHE A 156 -2.46 -9.07 -7.05
CA PHE A 156 -1.68 -8.07 -7.79
C PHE A 156 -1.12 -8.67 -9.08
N ASP A 157 -1.19 -7.91 -10.17
CA ASP A 157 -0.59 -8.25 -11.46
C ASP A 157 0.89 -7.87 -11.47
N GLU A 158 1.77 -8.83 -11.26
CA GLU A 158 3.21 -8.65 -11.05
C GLU A 158 3.97 -8.12 -12.27
N LYS A 159 3.31 -7.99 -13.43
CA LYS A 159 3.88 -7.28 -14.59
C LYS A 159 4.03 -5.77 -14.33
N TYR A 160 3.24 -5.21 -13.41
CA TYR A 160 3.39 -3.85 -12.92
C TYR A 160 4.31 -3.86 -11.70
N LYS A 161 5.42 -3.13 -11.77
CA LYS A 161 6.43 -3.12 -10.68
C LYS A 161 6.20 -2.00 -9.66
N ILE A 162 5.37 -1.00 -10.03
CA ILE A 162 5.15 0.21 -9.22
C ILE A 162 3.67 0.48 -8.92
N LEU A 163 2.76 0.10 -9.81
CA LEU A 163 1.34 0.49 -9.76
C LEU A 163 0.37 -0.70 -9.87
N ALA A 164 0.77 -1.92 -9.44
CA ALA A 164 -0.17 -3.05 -9.43
C ALA A 164 -1.32 -2.84 -8.43
N ASP A 165 -1.12 -2.02 -7.38
CA ASP A 165 -2.16 -1.55 -6.46
C ASP A 165 -3.24 -0.75 -7.20
N LYS A 166 -2.85 0.16 -8.09
CA LYS A 166 -3.78 0.91 -8.94
C LYS A 166 -4.58 -0.03 -9.87
N ASP A 167 -3.93 -1.02 -10.49
CA ASP A 167 -4.63 -2.01 -11.34
C ASP A 167 -5.65 -2.82 -10.52
N LEU A 168 -5.29 -3.25 -9.31
CA LEU A 168 -6.17 -3.98 -8.41
C LEU A 168 -7.39 -3.13 -8.01
N ILE A 169 -7.20 -1.88 -7.65
CA ILE A 169 -8.29 -0.94 -7.32
C ILE A 169 -9.21 -0.73 -8.54
N CYS A 170 -8.64 -0.54 -9.74
CA CYS A 170 -9.44 -0.39 -10.96
C CYS A 170 -10.28 -1.64 -11.26
N LYS A 171 -9.73 -2.84 -11.08
CA LYS A 171 -10.48 -4.11 -11.20
C LYS A 171 -11.62 -4.16 -10.19
N THR A 172 -11.32 -3.79 -8.93
CA THR A 172 -12.29 -3.79 -7.83
C THR A 172 -13.48 -2.85 -8.11
N ILE A 173 -13.20 -1.64 -8.63
CA ILE A 173 -14.25 -0.69 -9.06
C ILE A 173 -15.11 -1.30 -10.16
N LYS A 174 -14.50 -1.93 -11.19
CA LYS A 174 -15.22 -2.56 -12.30
C LYS A 174 -16.10 -3.73 -11.86
N MET A 175 -15.75 -4.40 -10.79
CA MET A 175 -16.59 -5.46 -10.19
C MET A 175 -17.83 -4.92 -9.48
N GLY A 176 -17.99 -3.59 -9.34
CA GLY A 176 -19.07 -2.98 -8.60
C GLY A 176 -18.95 -3.11 -7.08
N ALA A 177 -17.72 -3.28 -6.57
CA ALA A 177 -17.46 -3.35 -5.13
C ALA A 177 -17.88 -2.07 -4.41
N ASN A 178 -18.44 -2.21 -3.21
CA ASN A 178 -18.82 -1.08 -2.37
C ASN A 178 -17.56 -0.47 -1.70
N ILE A 179 -17.17 0.72 -2.16
CA ILE A 179 -15.97 1.43 -1.70
C ILE A 179 -16.37 2.64 -0.87
N LYS A 180 -15.91 2.67 0.38
CA LYS A 180 -16.20 3.74 1.35
C LYS A 180 -14.94 4.56 1.64
N GLN A 181 -15.06 5.87 1.52
CA GLN A 181 -14.04 6.84 1.92
C GLN A 181 -14.34 7.39 3.31
N ILE A 182 -13.30 7.52 4.13
CA ILE A 182 -13.35 8.24 5.40
C ILE A 182 -12.30 9.35 5.41
N HIS A 183 -12.53 10.42 6.18
CA HIS A 183 -11.64 11.57 6.27
C HIS A 183 -10.83 11.55 7.57
N LEU A 184 -10.09 10.46 7.76
CA LEU A 184 -9.18 10.25 8.88
C LEU A 184 -7.85 9.76 8.34
N ALA A 185 -6.76 10.24 8.90
CA ALA A 185 -5.41 9.81 8.50
C ALA A 185 -5.12 8.41 9.06
N ILE A 186 -4.86 7.46 8.17
CA ILE A 186 -4.67 6.04 8.47
C ILE A 186 -3.19 5.68 8.58
N SER A 187 -2.38 6.22 7.67
CA SER A 187 -0.96 5.88 7.55
C SER A 187 -0.07 7.11 7.44
N ILE A 188 1.22 6.89 7.64
CA ILE A 188 2.30 7.83 7.38
C ILE A 188 3.17 7.18 6.31
N PHE A 189 3.14 7.72 5.09
CA PHE A 189 3.88 7.23 3.94
C PHE A 189 5.22 7.96 3.81
N SER A 190 6.32 7.21 3.71
CA SER A 190 7.67 7.75 3.52
C SER A 190 7.93 8.04 2.04
N LEU A 191 8.31 9.29 1.73
CA LEU A 191 8.55 9.71 0.34
C LEU A 191 9.88 9.20 -0.26
N ASP A 192 10.64 8.42 0.50
CA ASP A 192 11.95 7.88 0.12
C ASP A 192 11.87 6.62 -0.74
N GLY A 193 10.67 6.06 -0.90
CA GLY A 193 10.43 4.82 -1.61
C GLY A 193 10.67 4.90 -3.12
N ILE A 194 10.90 3.75 -3.74
CA ILE A 194 11.16 3.54 -5.18
C ILE A 194 10.06 4.14 -6.08
N SER A 195 8.84 4.29 -5.55
CA SER A 195 7.67 4.76 -6.30
C SER A 195 7.68 6.27 -6.59
N SER A 196 8.50 7.07 -5.88
CA SER A 196 8.42 8.54 -5.94
C SER A 196 9.14 9.17 -7.13
N THR A 197 10.16 8.53 -7.71
CA THR A 197 11.10 9.15 -8.69
C THR A 197 11.19 8.42 -10.03
N ASN A 198 10.55 7.28 -10.21
CA ASN A 198 10.76 6.41 -11.38
C ASN A 198 9.83 6.76 -12.55
N PHE A 199 10.41 7.01 -13.74
CA PHE A 199 9.66 7.24 -14.99
C PHE A 199 8.74 6.05 -15.37
N GLN A 200 9.12 4.83 -14.99
CA GLN A 200 8.32 3.62 -15.18
C GLN A 200 6.89 3.76 -14.64
N ARG A 201 6.69 4.52 -13.55
CA ARG A 201 5.38 4.82 -12.98
C ARG A 201 4.42 5.45 -14.01
N TYR A 202 4.91 6.34 -14.86
CA TYR A 202 4.07 7.00 -15.87
C TYR A 202 3.66 6.03 -16.98
N ILE A 203 4.60 5.15 -17.39
CA ILE A 203 4.33 4.11 -18.39
C ILE A 203 3.29 3.12 -17.85
N GLU A 204 3.45 2.67 -16.62
CA GLU A 204 2.49 1.75 -15.98
C GLU A 204 1.13 2.41 -15.81
N SER A 205 1.08 3.67 -15.34
CA SER A 205 -0.17 4.42 -15.22
C SER A 205 -0.91 4.52 -16.54
N PHE A 206 -0.22 4.82 -17.63
CA PHE A 206 -0.81 4.85 -18.97
C PHE A 206 -1.36 3.47 -19.40
N LYS A 207 -0.57 2.40 -19.21
CA LYS A 207 -1.01 1.03 -19.54
C LYS A 207 -2.25 0.61 -18.74
N ILE A 208 -2.29 0.93 -17.44
CA ILE A 208 -3.42 0.64 -16.56
C ILE A 208 -4.64 1.46 -16.98
N ASN A 209 -4.48 2.78 -17.19
CA ASN A 209 -5.57 3.62 -17.65
C ASN A 209 -6.15 3.12 -18.97
N ARG A 210 -5.30 2.79 -19.96
CA ARG A 210 -5.75 2.23 -21.25
C ARG A 210 -6.55 0.92 -21.09
N LYS A 211 -6.23 0.10 -20.12
CA LYS A 211 -6.95 -1.15 -19.81
C LYS A 211 -8.32 -0.89 -19.17
N HIS A 212 -8.44 0.18 -18.39
CA HIS A 212 -9.58 0.40 -17.51
C HIS A 212 -10.45 1.60 -17.88
N LEU A 213 -9.94 2.59 -18.63
CA LEU A 213 -10.62 3.84 -18.98
C LEU A 213 -10.90 3.96 -20.49
N PRO A 214 -11.84 4.80 -20.91
CA PRO A 214 -11.99 5.19 -22.31
C PRO A 214 -10.71 5.80 -22.86
N PHE A 215 -10.39 5.49 -24.13
CA PHE A 215 -9.12 5.88 -24.77
C PHE A 215 -8.81 7.39 -24.70
N MET A 216 -9.82 8.23 -24.95
CA MET A 216 -9.67 9.70 -24.89
C MET A 216 -9.24 10.20 -23.51
N THR A 217 -9.81 9.63 -22.44
CA THR A 217 -9.41 9.96 -21.06
C THR A 217 -7.94 9.58 -20.80
N CYS A 218 -7.49 8.44 -21.33
CA CYS A 218 -6.11 7.99 -21.20
C CYS A 218 -5.12 8.92 -21.87
N VAL A 219 -5.44 9.42 -23.07
CA VAL A 219 -4.61 10.38 -23.80
C VAL A 219 -4.50 11.69 -23.04
N PHE A 220 -5.63 12.21 -22.57
CA PHE A 220 -5.66 13.45 -21.77
C PHE A 220 -4.80 13.33 -20.50
N ASP A 221 -4.98 12.26 -19.72
CA ASP A 221 -4.18 12.00 -18.52
C ASP A 221 -2.69 11.89 -18.83
N PHE A 222 -2.33 11.19 -19.91
CA PHE A 222 -0.94 11.03 -20.31
C PHE A 222 -0.29 12.38 -20.68
N VAL A 223 -0.97 13.23 -21.43
CA VAL A 223 -0.49 14.57 -21.78
C VAL A 223 -0.34 15.45 -20.54
N CYS A 224 -1.34 15.44 -19.63
CA CYS A 224 -1.27 16.21 -18.39
C CYS A 224 -0.11 15.75 -17.49
N ILE A 225 0.11 14.45 -17.36
CA ILE A 225 1.15 13.87 -16.50
C ILE A 225 2.53 14.12 -17.07
N THR A 226 2.73 13.89 -18.38
CA THR A 226 4.01 14.14 -19.05
C THR A 226 4.34 15.61 -19.08
N GLY A 227 3.36 16.49 -19.27
CA GLY A 227 3.54 17.94 -19.18
C GLY A 227 4.04 18.38 -17.79
N LYS A 228 3.42 17.88 -16.72
CA LYS A 228 3.87 18.14 -15.33
C LYS A 228 5.30 17.63 -15.07
N TYR A 229 5.65 16.47 -15.61
CA TYR A 229 7.01 15.92 -15.48
C TYR A 229 8.05 16.81 -16.18
N LEU A 230 7.79 17.24 -17.41
CA LEU A 230 8.68 18.12 -18.17
C LEU A 230 8.86 19.47 -17.48
N ILE A 231 7.77 20.08 -16.99
CA ILE A 231 7.83 21.34 -16.24
C ILE A 231 8.70 21.20 -14.99
N LYS A 232 8.50 20.14 -14.18
CA LYS A 232 9.33 19.89 -12.99
C LYS A 232 10.81 19.72 -13.32
N ARG A 233 11.13 19.11 -14.47
CA ARG A 233 12.52 18.91 -14.90
C ARG A 233 13.18 20.21 -15.38
N VAL A 234 12.42 21.12 -15.98
CA VAL A 234 12.88 22.45 -16.41
C VAL A 234 13.10 23.37 -15.20
N LEU A 235 12.17 23.34 -14.21
CA LEU A 235 12.25 24.19 -13.02
C LEU A 235 13.28 23.70 -11.96
N LYS A 236 13.83 22.47 -12.10
CA LYS A 236 14.91 21.95 -11.25
C LYS A 236 16.32 22.20 -11.82
N LYS A 237 16.41 22.84 -12.99
CA LYS A 237 17.64 23.42 -13.54
C LYS A 237 17.71 24.89 -13.18
#